data_fc30f81d1eb73043967a5880090e2da6
#
_entry.id   fc30f81d1eb73043967a5880090e2da6
#
_cell.length_a   1.000
_cell.length_b   1.000
_cell.length_c   1.000
_cell.angle_alpha   90.00
_cell.angle_beta   90.00
_cell.angle_gamma   90.00
#
_symmetry.space_group_name_H-M   'P 1'
#
loop_
_entity.id
_entity.type
_entity.pdbx_description
1 polymer ?
#
loop_
_entity_poly.entity_id
_entity_poly.type
_entity_poly.pdbx_seq_one_letter_code
_entity_poly.pdbx_strand_id
1 'polypeptide(L)'
;MKLDTDQKLPAALLAVQARPLTNTEGVQVNDCYISDLLSDVLARAKPGMLWVTVQIHRNVISVAATNDIAAVLFTCGRQPDASVIAEAEAEGIVLLTTPLTTYEAAGKLWQAGIHD
;
A
#
# COMPACT_ATOMS: atom_id res chain seq x y z
N MET A 1 19.24 -1.56 6.70
CA MET A 1 18.98 -0.66 7.83
C MET A 1 17.49 -0.32 7.89
N LYS A 2 16.91 -0.41 9.06
CA LYS A 2 15.49 -0.10 9.25
C LYS A 2 15.30 1.40 9.47
N LEU A 3 14.31 1.98 8.80
CA LEU A 3 14.03 3.42 8.89
C LEU A 3 13.12 3.74 10.08
N ASP A 4 13.17 5.00 10.52
CA ASP A 4 12.22 5.52 11.50
C ASP A 4 10.80 5.51 10.89
N THR A 5 9.80 5.31 11.73
CA THR A 5 8.40 5.26 11.30
C THR A 5 7.99 6.49 10.51
N ASP A 6 8.42 7.68 10.93
CA ASP A 6 8.06 8.94 10.29
C ASP A 6 8.56 9.06 8.86
N GLN A 7 9.59 8.29 8.49
CA GLN A 7 10.21 8.37 7.17
C GLN A 7 9.85 7.20 6.25
N LYS A 8 9.16 6.18 6.77
CA LYS A 8 8.94 4.95 6.01
C LYS A 8 8.09 5.15 4.76
N LEU A 9 6.98 5.91 4.83
CA LEU A 9 6.17 6.10 3.64
C LEU A 9 6.88 6.93 2.57
N PRO A 10 7.50 8.09 2.88
CA PRO A 10 8.26 8.82 1.88
C PRO A 10 9.38 7.97 1.25
N ALA A 11 10.08 7.17 2.05
CA ALA A 11 11.12 6.28 1.53
C ALA A 11 10.53 5.21 0.62
N ALA A 12 9.39 4.65 0.97
CA ALA A 12 8.71 3.66 0.14
C ALA A 12 8.29 4.24 -1.21
N LEU A 13 7.74 5.46 -1.21
CA LEU A 13 7.33 6.14 -2.44
C LEU A 13 8.52 6.30 -3.39
N LEU A 14 9.66 6.77 -2.87
CA LEU A 14 10.87 6.95 -3.67
C LEU A 14 11.43 5.62 -4.16
N ALA A 15 11.50 4.63 -3.28
CA ALA A 15 12.10 3.34 -3.60
C ALA A 15 11.36 2.61 -4.73
N VAL A 16 10.04 2.72 -4.78
CA VAL A 16 9.23 1.99 -5.77
C VAL A 16 8.63 2.89 -6.84
N GLN A 17 9.07 4.14 -6.95
CA GLN A 17 8.54 5.08 -7.94
C GLN A 17 7.02 5.16 -7.86
N ALA A 18 6.48 5.16 -6.66
CA ALA A 18 5.04 5.17 -6.44
C ALA A 18 4.46 6.57 -6.64
N ARG A 19 3.23 6.60 -7.17
CA ARG A 19 2.45 7.81 -7.33
C ARG A 19 1.20 7.72 -6.45
N PRO A 20 0.96 8.71 -5.59
CA PRO A 20 -0.27 8.72 -4.78
C PRO A 20 -1.51 8.87 -5.65
N LEU A 21 -2.55 8.11 -5.33
CA LEU A 21 -3.88 8.24 -5.93
C LEU A 21 -4.82 8.96 -4.98
N THR A 22 -4.54 8.93 -3.68
CA THR A 22 -5.29 9.64 -2.64
C THR A 22 -4.31 10.36 -1.72
N ASN A 23 -4.83 11.13 -0.76
CA ASN A 23 -4.01 11.92 0.15
C ASN A 23 -3.15 11.01 1.03
N THR A 24 -1.85 11.32 1.12
CA THR A 24 -0.87 10.55 1.91
C THR A 24 -0.39 11.27 3.16
N GLU A 25 -0.94 12.45 3.46
CA GLU A 25 -0.46 13.27 4.58
C GLU A 25 -0.58 12.52 5.92
N GLY A 26 0.51 12.53 6.68
CA GLY A 26 0.53 11.97 8.03
C GLY A 26 0.57 10.45 8.10
N VAL A 27 0.67 9.75 6.97
CA VAL A 27 0.64 8.29 6.94
C VAL A 27 2.01 7.71 7.29
N GLN A 28 2.00 6.73 8.19
CA GLN A 28 3.21 6.01 8.61
C GLN A 28 3.06 4.53 8.29
N VAL A 29 4.13 3.93 7.76
CA VAL A 29 4.16 2.52 7.38
C VAL A 29 5.22 1.80 8.21
N ASN A 30 4.87 0.66 8.81
CA ASN A 30 5.79 -0.08 9.68
C ASN A 30 6.29 -1.40 9.10
N ASP A 31 5.58 -1.96 8.12
CA ASP A 31 5.90 -3.25 7.53
C ASP A 31 5.14 -3.39 6.21
N CYS A 32 5.32 -4.48 5.52
CA CYS A 32 4.72 -4.73 4.21
C CYS A 32 4.07 -6.11 4.18
N TYR A 33 2.90 -6.20 3.56
CA TYR A 33 2.23 -7.48 3.32
C TYR A 33 1.85 -7.55 1.84
N ILE A 34 2.22 -8.65 1.19
CA ILE A 34 2.01 -8.85 -0.24
C ILE A 34 1.05 -10.02 -0.44
N SER A 35 -0.12 -9.75 -0.99
CA SER A 35 -1.08 -10.78 -1.34
C SER A 35 -2.17 -10.19 -2.23
N ASP A 36 -2.64 -11.01 -3.18
CA ASP A 36 -3.75 -10.62 -4.06
C ASP A 36 -5.06 -11.28 -3.64
N LEU A 37 -5.03 -12.11 -2.61
CA LEU A 37 -6.20 -12.80 -2.10
C LEU A 37 -6.75 -12.03 -0.90
N LEU A 38 -7.93 -11.43 -1.07
CA LEU A 38 -8.52 -10.57 -0.04
C LEU A 38 -8.73 -11.29 1.29
N SER A 39 -9.15 -12.55 1.26
CA SER A 39 -9.35 -13.34 2.48
C SER A 39 -8.04 -13.57 3.25
N ASP A 40 -6.93 -13.72 2.53
CA ASP A 40 -5.63 -13.86 3.16
C ASP A 40 -5.20 -12.55 3.83
N VAL A 41 -5.36 -11.42 3.13
CA VAL A 41 -5.04 -10.11 3.70
C VAL A 41 -5.88 -9.86 4.94
N LEU A 42 -7.18 -10.13 4.85
CA LEU A 42 -8.11 -9.92 5.96
C LEU A 42 -7.71 -10.73 7.19
N ALA A 43 -7.18 -11.95 6.99
CA ALA A 43 -6.79 -12.83 8.08
C ALA A 43 -5.42 -12.49 8.68
N ARG A 44 -4.50 -11.95 7.88
CA ARG A 44 -3.08 -11.87 8.28
C ARG A 44 -2.47 -10.48 8.32
N ALA A 45 -2.96 -9.53 7.52
CA ALA A 45 -2.37 -8.20 7.50
C ALA A 45 -2.71 -7.46 8.79
N LYS A 46 -1.73 -6.72 9.30
CA LYS A 46 -1.84 -6.02 10.60
C LYS A 46 -1.93 -4.52 10.39
N PRO A 47 -2.45 -3.79 11.38
CA PRO A 47 -2.51 -2.33 11.31
C PRO A 47 -1.13 -1.72 11.03
N GLY A 48 -1.12 -0.66 10.22
CA GLY A 48 0.11 0.07 9.89
C GLY A 48 0.93 -0.52 8.77
N MET A 49 0.50 -1.64 8.18
CA MET A 49 1.23 -2.25 7.06
C MET A 49 0.96 -1.55 5.74
N LEU A 50 1.94 -1.62 4.83
CA LEU A 50 1.76 -1.33 3.42
C LEU A 50 1.30 -2.62 2.74
N TRP A 51 0.12 -2.59 2.14
CA TRP A 51 -0.41 -3.75 1.41
C TRP A 51 -0.06 -3.61 -0.07
N VAL A 52 0.73 -4.55 -0.59
CA VAL A 52 1.13 -4.58 -2.00
C VAL A 52 0.29 -5.62 -2.73
N THR A 53 -0.38 -5.20 -3.82
CA THR A 53 -1.30 -6.08 -4.54
C THR A 53 -1.49 -5.61 -5.98
N VAL A 54 -1.92 -6.53 -6.85
CA VAL A 54 -2.43 -6.18 -8.19
C VAL A 54 -3.96 -6.16 -8.20
N GLN A 55 -4.60 -6.47 -7.07
CA GLN A 55 -6.07 -6.51 -6.96
C GLN A 55 -6.63 -5.09 -6.90
N ILE A 56 -7.48 -4.74 -7.87
CA ILE A 56 -8.03 -3.38 -7.98
C ILE A 56 -9.55 -3.32 -7.76
N HIS A 57 -10.16 -4.41 -7.28
CA HIS A 57 -11.59 -4.43 -6.98
C HIS A 57 -11.89 -3.51 -5.79
N ARG A 58 -13.10 -2.90 -5.81
CA ARG A 58 -13.49 -1.97 -4.74
C ARG A 58 -13.46 -2.60 -3.34
N ASN A 59 -13.55 -3.93 -3.23
CA ASN A 59 -13.47 -4.61 -1.93
C ASN A 59 -12.12 -4.41 -1.24
N VAL A 60 -11.09 -3.97 -1.96
CA VAL A 60 -9.80 -3.58 -1.37
C VAL A 60 -10.01 -2.50 -0.31
N ILE A 61 -10.92 -1.55 -0.55
CA ILE A 61 -11.20 -0.47 0.40
C ILE A 61 -11.73 -1.03 1.72
N SER A 62 -12.69 -1.96 1.65
CA SER A 62 -13.27 -2.56 2.85
C SER A 62 -12.23 -3.34 3.66
N VAL A 63 -11.37 -4.10 2.97
CA VAL A 63 -10.32 -4.88 3.64
C VAL A 63 -9.30 -3.95 4.29
N ALA A 64 -8.86 -2.92 3.57
CA ALA A 64 -7.91 -1.95 4.10
C ALA A 64 -8.46 -1.24 5.34
N ALA A 65 -9.74 -0.86 5.30
CA ALA A 65 -10.39 -0.20 6.44
C ALA A 65 -10.51 -1.17 7.63
N THR A 66 -10.94 -2.40 7.39
CA THR A 66 -11.15 -3.39 8.46
C THR A 66 -9.85 -3.72 9.19
N ASN A 67 -8.76 -3.86 8.47
CA ASN A 67 -7.46 -4.22 9.05
C ASN A 67 -6.60 -3.01 9.41
N ASP A 68 -7.13 -1.80 9.23
CA ASP A 68 -6.41 -0.57 9.53
C ASP A 68 -5.08 -0.49 8.80
N ILE A 69 -5.09 -0.88 7.52
CA ILE A 69 -3.93 -0.86 6.64
C ILE A 69 -3.50 0.59 6.42
N ALA A 70 -2.19 0.85 6.50
CA ALA A 70 -1.66 2.21 6.36
C ALA A 70 -1.80 2.74 4.93
N ALA A 71 -1.51 1.90 3.94
CA ALA A 71 -1.59 2.28 2.53
C ALA A 71 -1.67 1.03 1.67
N VAL A 72 -2.27 1.15 0.49
CA VAL A 72 -2.32 0.08 -0.51
C VAL A 72 -1.50 0.51 -1.72
N LEU A 73 -0.56 -0.32 -2.13
CA LEU A 73 0.27 -0.09 -3.31
C LEU A 73 -0.12 -1.07 -4.41
N PHE A 74 -0.65 -0.54 -5.51
CA PHE A 74 -0.96 -1.33 -6.70
C PHE A 74 0.26 -1.39 -7.59
N THR A 75 0.67 -2.60 -7.95
CA THR A 75 1.86 -2.82 -8.80
C THR A 75 1.48 -3.06 -10.25
N CYS A 76 2.49 -3.22 -11.12
CA CYS A 76 2.34 -3.50 -12.54
C CYS A 76 1.57 -2.41 -13.30
N GLY A 77 1.65 -1.17 -12.83
CA GLY A 77 0.97 -0.05 -13.46
C GLY A 77 -0.55 -0.08 -13.31
N ARG A 78 -1.08 -0.92 -12.43
CA ARG A 78 -2.52 -1.04 -12.25
C ARG A 78 -3.04 0.00 -11.27
N GLN A 79 -4.29 0.39 -11.48
CA GLN A 79 -4.99 1.24 -10.53
C GLN A 79 -6.50 1.00 -10.67
N PRO A 80 -7.27 1.21 -9.60
CA PRO A 80 -8.72 1.00 -9.68
C PRO A 80 -9.41 2.13 -10.45
N ASP A 81 -10.69 1.93 -10.74
CA ASP A 81 -11.50 2.94 -11.41
C ASP A 81 -11.56 4.24 -10.60
N ALA A 82 -11.83 5.34 -11.30
CA ALA A 82 -11.95 6.66 -10.66
C ALA A 82 -12.97 6.67 -9.52
N SER A 83 -14.07 5.91 -9.66
CA SER A 83 -15.09 5.83 -8.62
C SER A 83 -14.56 5.16 -7.34
N VAL A 84 -13.71 4.15 -7.49
CA VAL A 84 -13.08 3.47 -6.35
C VAL A 84 -12.08 4.39 -5.67
N ILE A 85 -11.28 5.12 -6.46
CA ILE A 85 -10.33 6.11 -5.93
C ILE A 85 -11.07 7.18 -5.13
N ALA A 86 -12.18 7.70 -5.66
CA ALA A 86 -12.98 8.70 -4.97
C ALA A 86 -13.55 8.18 -3.64
N GLU A 87 -14.03 6.94 -3.64
CA GLU A 87 -14.53 6.31 -2.42
C GLU A 87 -13.42 6.15 -1.37
N ALA A 88 -12.24 5.71 -1.80
CA ALA A 88 -11.09 5.58 -0.90
C ALA A 88 -10.69 6.94 -0.30
N GLU A 89 -10.66 7.98 -1.12
CA GLU A 89 -10.35 9.33 -0.64
C GLU A 89 -11.36 9.80 0.41
N ALA A 90 -12.64 9.55 0.17
CA ALA A 90 -13.71 9.94 1.10
C ALA A 90 -13.59 9.18 2.42
N GLU A 91 -13.10 7.95 2.40
CA GLU A 91 -12.95 7.11 3.60
C GLU A 91 -11.57 7.23 4.24
N GLY A 92 -10.69 8.05 3.70
CA GLY A 92 -9.35 8.25 4.25
C GLY A 92 -8.40 7.08 4.00
N ILE A 93 -8.67 6.25 2.99
CA ILE A 93 -7.80 5.13 2.64
C ILE A 93 -6.73 5.60 1.65
N VAL A 94 -5.47 5.34 1.97
CA VAL A 94 -4.34 5.73 1.12
C VAL A 94 -4.12 4.71 0.02
N LEU A 95 -4.22 5.16 -1.23
CA LEU A 95 -3.95 4.32 -2.42
C LEU A 95 -2.77 4.88 -3.19
N LEU A 96 -1.89 4.00 -3.64
CA LEU A 96 -0.68 4.33 -4.40
C LEU A 96 -0.58 3.39 -5.60
N THR A 97 0.10 3.82 -6.67
CA THR A 97 0.37 2.96 -7.81
C THR A 97 1.83 3.07 -8.25
N THR A 98 2.37 2.00 -8.80
CA THR A 98 3.73 1.96 -9.34
C THR A 98 3.78 1.16 -10.64
N PRO A 99 4.62 1.56 -11.63
CA PRO A 99 4.81 0.77 -12.83
C PRO A 99 5.63 -0.51 -12.60
N LEU A 100 6.29 -0.62 -11.45
CA LEU A 100 7.14 -1.78 -11.14
C LEU A 100 6.30 -3.04 -10.96
N THR A 101 6.92 -4.19 -11.25
CA THR A 101 6.31 -5.48 -10.93
C THR A 101 6.29 -5.68 -9.42
N THR A 102 5.46 -6.60 -8.96
CA THR A 102 5.40 -6.92 -7.52
C THR A 102 6.77 -7.39 -7.01
N TYR A 103 7.49 -8.18 -7.81
CA TYR A 103 8.82 -8.66 -7.43
C TYR A 103 9.81 -7.52 -7.25
N GLU A 104 9.85 -6.61 -8.22
CA GLU A 104 10.74 -5.43 -8.14
C GLU A 104 10.38 -4.56 -6.95
N ALA A 105 9.10 -4.31 -6.74
CA ALA A 105 8.63 -3.51 -5.62
C ALA A 105 9.01 -4.14 -4.28
N ALA A 106 8.81 -5.46 -4.14
CA ALA A 106 9.14 -6.17 -2.91
C ALA A 106 10.63 -6.01 -2.56
N GLY A 107 11.51 -6.23 -3.54
CA GLY A 107 12.94 -6.10 -3.32
C GLY A 107 13.36 -4.71 -2.91
N LYS A 108 12.82 -3.69 -3.58
CA LYS A 108 13.15 -2.29 -3.28
C LYS A 108 12.60 -1.84 -1.94
N LEU A 109 11.41 -2.28 -1.56
CA LEU A 109 10.83 -1.97 -0.25
C LEU A 109 11.68 -2.57 0.87
N TRP A 110 12.10 -3.81 0.71
CA TRP A 110 12.97 -4.45 1.70
C TRP A 110 14.28 -3.69 1.87
N GLN A 111 14.93 -3.34 0.74
CA GLN A 111 16.17 -2.57 0.77
C GLN A 111 15.99 -1.19 1.39
N ALA A 112 14.83 -0.60 1.25
CA ALA A 112 14.53 0.72 1.82
C ALA A 112 14.19 0.66 3.32
N GLY A 113 14.16 -0.53 3.92
CA GLY A 113 13.88 -0.70 5.33
C GLY A 113 12.41 -0.81 5.70
N ILE A 114 11.53 -1.10 4.73
CA ILE A 114 10.11 -1.29 4.98
C ILE A 114 9.89 -2.74 5.39
N HIS A 115 10.17 -3.03 6.64
CA HIS A 115 9.97 -4.34 7.24
C HIS A 115 10.04 -4.21 8.76
N ASP A 116 9.47 -5.20 9.42
CA ASP A 116 9.48 -5.26 10.88
C ASP A 116 10.85 -5.68 11.43
#